data_971344920d2565610e0622ca52340ddf
#
_entry.id   971344920d2565610e0622ca52340ddf
#
_cell.length_a   1.000
_cell.length_b   1.000
_cell.length_c   1.000
_cell.angle_alpha   90.00
_cell.angle_beta   90.00
_cell.angle_gamma   90.00
#
_symmetry.space_group_name_H-M   'P 1'
#
loop_
_entity.id
_entity.type
_entity.pdbx_description
1 polymer ?
#
loop_
_entity_poly.entity_id
_entity_poly.type
_entity_poly.pdbx_seq_one_letter_code
_entity_poly.pdbx_strand_id
1 'polypeptide(L)'
;MYAVFRSGGKQYRAQKGDRIKLEKINADEGSNINFDEVMMLGEGSDVKVGSPFLPKISVVAKVIKQGKSKKVPVVKFKRRKNYLRQGTHRQFFTEIEIVSIGSESTEKVAKKKVAKKTAAKKVAKKVAKKKVVKKTAAKKAAKKVAKKKVAKKTAAKKVAKKKP
;
A
#
# COMPACT_ATOMS: atom_id res chain seq x y z
N MET A 1 -27.40 7.00 -0.92
CA MET A 1 -26.97 5.67 -1.45
C MET A 1 -26.35 4.85 -0.33
N TYR A 2 -26.81 3.61 -0.12
CA TYR A 2 -26.23 2.68 0.86
C TYR A 2 -26.04 1.31 0.22
N ALA A 3 -25.10 0.53 0.72
CA ALA A 3 -24.87 -0.85 0.31
C ALA A 3 -24.94 -1.80 1.49
N VAL A 4 -25.42 -3.02 1.24
CA VAL A 4 -25.30 -4.14 2.17
C VAL A 4 -24.32 -5.14 1.58
N PHE A 5 -23.23 -5.38 2.27
CA PHE A 5 -22.17 -6.28 1.84
C PHE A 5 -21.86 -7.33 2.91
N ARG A 6 -21.29 -8.44 2.50
CA ARG A 6 -20.88 -9.53 3.41
C ARG A 6 -19.37 -9.50 3.64
N SER A 7 -18.97 -9.66 4.89
CA SER A 7 -17.57 -9.82 5.28
C SER A 7 -17.46 -10.67 6.56
N GLY A 8 -16.55 -11.63 6.58
CA GLY A 8 -16.33 -12.49 7.75
C GLY A 8 -17.58 -13.26 8.20
N GLY A 9 -18.48 -13.63 7.28
CA GLY A 9 -19.74 -14.34 7.59
C GLY A 9 -20.85 -13.44 8.16
N LYS A 10 -20.63 -12.13 8.26
CA LYS A 10 -21.61 -11.15 8.74
C LYS A 10 -21.99 -10.17 7.63
N GLN A 11 -23.19 -9.60 7.75
CA GLN A 11 -23.70 -8.59 6.83
C GLN A 11 -23.59 -7.21 7.48
N TYR A 12 -23.18 -6.23 6.68
CA TYR A 12 -23.00 -4.85 7.11
C TYR A 12 -23.71 -3.91 6.15
N ARG A 13 -24.50 -3.00 6.70
CA ARG A 13 -25.07 -1.88 5.96
C ARG A 13 -24.16 -0.68 6.12
N ALA A 14 -23.79 -0.05 5.02
CA ALA A 14 -22.89 1.08 5.01
C ALA A 14 -23.26 2.15 4.01
N GLN A 15 -22.95 3.39 4.33
CA GLN A 15 -22.99 4.54 3.44
C GLN A 15 -21.59 5.05 3.17
N LYS A 16 -21.41 5.88 2.16
CA LYS A 16 -20.13 6.53 1.90
C LYS A 16 -19.75 7.44 3.07
N GLY A 17 -18.54 7.30 3.59
CA GLY A 17 -18.02 8.03 4.75
C GLY A 17 -18.26 7.35 6.11
N ASP A 18 -19.03 6.25 6.17
CA ASP A 18 -19.28 5.53 7.41
C ASP A 18 -18.03 4.82 7.90
N ARG A 19 -17.86 4.82 9.24
CA ARG A 19 -16.81 4.05 9.93
C ARG A 19 -17.44 2.83 10.61
N ILE A 20 -16.99 1.65 10.22
CA ILE A 20 -17.55 0.39 10.66
C ILE A 20 -16.45 -0.53 11.18
N LYS A 21 -16.76 -1.28 12.25
CA LYS A 21 -15.88 -2.32 12.79
C LYS A 21 -16.30 -3.67 12.21
N LEU A 22 -15.39 -4.28 11.48
CA LEU A 22 -15.53 -5.62 10.90
C LEU A 22 -14.74 -6.65 11.71
N GLU A 23 -14.96 -7.93 11.42
CA GLU A 23 -14.04 -8.99 11.85
C GLU A 23 -12.64 -8.72 11.26
N LYS A 24 -11.62 -9.28 11.92
CA LYS A 24 -10.22 -9.06 11.52
C LYS A 24 -9.99 -9.44 10.06
N ILE A 25 -9.49 -8.49 9.28
CA ILE A 25 -9.04 -8.68 7.90
C ILE A 25 -7.52 -8.51 7.87
N ASN A 26 -6.80 -9.38 7.15
CA ASN A 26 -5.36 -9.28 6.98
C ASN A 26 -5.02 -8.20 5.95
N ALA A 27 -4.95 -6.96 6.40
CA ALA A 27 -4.60 -5.81 5.58
C ALA A 27 -3.89 -4.76 6.44
N ASP A 28 -3.00 -4.00 5.85
CA ASP A 28 -2.25 -2.95 6.54
C ASP A 28 -3.12 -1.72 6.79
N GLU A 29 -2.83 -1.00 7.87
CA GLU A 29 -3.47 0.28 8.16
C GLU A 29 -3.19 1.29 7.03
N GLY A 30 -4.23 2.00 6.60
CA GLY A 30 -4.18 2.94 5.47
C GLY A 30 -4.34 2.30 4.09
N SER A 31 -4.40 0.96 3.97
CA SER A 31 -4.67 0.26 2.71
C SER A 31 -6.14 0.34 2.31
N ASN A 32 -6.40 0.22 1.00
CA ASN A 32 -7.76 0.10 0.49
C ASN A 32 -8.10 -1.38 0.28
N ILE A 33 -9.31 -1.76 0.70
CA ILE A 33 -9.88 -3.09 0.54
C ILE A 33 -11.12 -2.98 -0.31
N ASN A 34 -11.32 -3.94 -1.23
CA ASN A 34 -12.53 -4.06 -2.03
C ASN A 34 -13.37 -5.22 -1.49
N PHE A 35 -14.68 -4.96 -1.32
CA PHE A 35 -15.68 -5.97 -0.98
C PHE A 35 -16.55 -6.20 -2.21
N ASP A 36 -16.42 -7.37 -2.81
CA ASP A 36 -17.16 -7.74 -4.03
C ASP A 36 -18.49 -8.45 -3.71
N GLU A 37 -18.64 -8.97 -2.48
CA GLU A 37 -19.87 -9.65 -2.03
C GLU A 37 -20.95 -8.64 -1.60
N VAL A 38 -21.45 -7.84 -2.54
CA VAL A 38 -22.52 -6.88 -2.30
C VAL A 38 -23.87 -7.54 -2.55
N MET A 39 -24.73 -7.58 -1.53
CA MET A 39 -26.04 -8.22 -1.59
C MET A 39 -27.14 -7.26 -2.01
N MET A 40 -27.04 -6.01 -1.60
CA MET A 40 -28.07 -5.00 -1.86
C MET A 40 -27.48 -3.61 -2.02
N LEU A 41 -28.03 -2.83 -2.93
CA LEU A 41 -27.72 -1.44 -3.14
C LEU A 41 -29.01 -0.64 -3.13
N GLY A 42 -29.10 0.36 -2.26
CA GLY A 42 -30.27 1.26 -2.18
C GLY A 42 -29.89 2.71 -2.47
N GLU A 43 -30.65 3.34 -3.33
CA GLU A 43 -30.53 4.76 -3.66
C GLU A 43 -31.90 5.42 -3.62
N GLY A 44 -32.18 6.14 -2.51
CA GLY A 44 -33.53 6.70 -2.29
C GLY A 44 -34.59 5.62 -2.22
N SER A 45 -35.57 5.66 -3.13
CA SER A 45 -36.65 4.69 -3.28
C SER A 45 -36.24 3.44 -4.07
N ASP A 46 -35.16 3.53 -4.86
CA ASP A 46 -34.74 2.43 -5.71
C ASP A 46 -33.80 1.48 -4.95
N VAL A 47 -34.19 0.20 -4.90
CA VAL A 47 -33.44 -0.85 -4.23
C VAL A 47 -33.14 -1.96 -5.23
N LYS A 48 -31.82 -2.25 -5.43
CA LYS A 48 -31.34 -3.38 -6.23
C LYS A 48 -30.92 -4.49 -5.29
N VAL A 49 -31.56 -5.66 -5.40
CA VAL A 49 -31.23 -6.85 -4.61
C VAL A 49 -30.54 -7.87 -5.48
N GLY A 50 -29.44 -8.43 -4.98
CA GLY A 50 -28.69 -9.48 -5.66
C GLY A 50 -29.26 -10.88 -5.43
N SER A 51 -28.96 -11.81 -6.33
CA SER A 51 -29.34 -13.21 -6.20
C SER A 51 -28.08 -14.11 -6.38
N PRO A 52 -27.30 -14.39 -5.34
CA PRO A 52 -27.23 -13.77 -4.02
C PRO A 52 -26.46 -12.44 -3.98
N PHE A 53 -25.60 -12.16 -4.97
CA PHE A 53 -24.76 -10.96 -5.03
C PHE A 53 -25.01 -10.16 -6.31
N LEU A 54 -24.78 -8.85 -6.24
CA LEU A 54 -24.87 -7.95 -7.38
C LEU A 54 -23.58 -8.03 -8.21
N PRO A 55 -23.64 -8.44 -9.47
CA PRO A 55 -22.46 -8.47 -10.34
C PRO A 55 -21.98 -7.03 -10.65
N LYS A 56 -20.69 -6.84 -10.79
CA LYS A 56 -20.03 -5.57 -11.15
C LYS A 56 -20.17 -4.42 -10.14
N ILE A 57 -20.65 -4.69 -8.94
CA ILE A 57 -20.74 -3.70 -7.87
C ILE A 57 -19.80 -4.12 -6.75
N SER A 58 -18.94 -3.21 -6.32
CA SER A 58 -18.03 -3.41 -5.18
C SER A 58 -18.08 -2.22 -4.23
N VAL A 59 -17.74 -2.48 -2.98
CA VAL A 59 -17.59 -1.46 -1.95
C VAL A 59 -16.10 -1.31 -1.66
N VAL A 60 -15.57 -0.10 -1.84
CA VAL A 60 -14.19 0.21 -1.52
C VAL A 60 -14.12 0.90 -0.18
N ALA A 61 -13.34 0.33 0.72
CA ALA A 61 -13.09 0.88 2.04
C ALA A 61 -11.61 1.04 2.33
N LYS A 62 -11.27 2.01 3.15
CA LYS A 62 -9.92 2.26 3.65
C LYS A 62 -9.80 1.73 5.07
N VAL A 63 -8.78 0.96 5.36
CA VAL A 63 -8.47 0.51 6.73
C VAL A 63 -7.96 1.70 7.55
N ILE A 64 -8.65 1.99 8.65
CA ILE A 64 -8.23 3.05 9.59
C ILE A 64 -7.32 2.44 10.65
N LYS A 65 -7.78 1.34 11.29
CA LYS A 65 -7.13 0.77 12.46
C LYS A 65 -7.37 -0.72 12.59
N GLN A 66 -6.37 -1.43 13.09
CA GLN A 66 -6.47 -2.80 13.56
C GLN A 66 -6.48 -2.80 15.10
N GLY A 67 -7.39 -3.57 15.73
CA GLY A 67 -7.50 -3.52 17.18
C GLY A 67 -8.10 -4.78 17.81
N LYS A 68 -8.19 -4.74 19.13
CA LYS A 68 -8.89 -5.75 19.97
C LYS A 68 -10.03 -5.07 20.71
N SER A 69 -11.18 -5.73 20.75
CA SER A 69 -12.36 -5.27 21.50
C SER A 69 -12.10 -5.24 23.01
N LYS A 70 -13.10 -4.80 23.76
CA LYS A 70 -13.11 -4.86 25.21
C LYS A 70 -12.92 -6.31 25.68
N LYS A 71 -12.30 -6.48 26.83
CA LYS A 71 -12.09 -7.78 27.48
C LYS A 71 -13.44 -8.33 27.97
N VAL A 72 -13.78 -9.53 27.52
CA VAL A 72 -15.01 -10.21 27.91
C VAL A 72 -14.64 -11.38 28.85
N PRO A 73 -15.20 -11.49 30.08
CA PRO A 73 -15.02 -12.64 30.94
C PRO A 73 -15.71 -13.84 30.33
N VAL A 74 -15.03 -14.97 30.34
CA VAL A 74 -15.55 -16.25 29.84
C VAL A 74 -15.49 -17.23 31.00
N VAL A 75 -16.65 -17.66 31.49
CA VAL A 75 -16.78 -18.66 32.55
C VAL A 75 -17.34 -19.94 31.96
N LYS A 76 -16.57 -21.01 32.08
CA LYS A 76 -17.02 -22.36 31.70
C LYS A 76 -17.25 -23.16 32.96
N PHE A 77 -18.50 -23.49 33.22
CA PHE A 77 -18.96 -24.22 34.41
C PHE A 77 -19.73 -25.47 34.00
N LYS A 78 -19.47 -26.60 34.69
CA LYS A 78 -20.27 -27.83 34.58
C LYS A 78 -20.81 -28.20 35.96
N ARG A 79 -22.15 -28.27 36.07
CA ARG A 79 -22.82 -28.66 37.32
C ARG A 79 -22.40 -30.08 37.70
N ARG A 80 -22.25 -30.34 38.99
CA ARG A 80 -21.96 -31.68 39.58
C ARG A 80 -20.71 -32.37 39.01
N LYS A 81 -19.77 -31.64 38.43
CA LYS A 81 -18.54 -32.20 37.84
C LYS A 81 -17.27 -31.55 38.38
N ASN A 82 -17.37 -30.76 39.47
CA ASN A 82 -16.22 -29.98 39.99
C ASN A 82 -15.39 -29.28 38.91
N TYR A 83 -16.10 -28.71 37.91
CA TYR A 83 -15.46 -28.05 36.74
C TYR A 83 -15.84 -26.58 36.68
N LEU A 84 -14.87 -25.73 36.93
CA LEU A 84 -14.97 -24.27 36.75
C LEU A 84 -13.69 -23.78 36.08
N ARG A 85 -13.82 -23.23 34.89
CA ARG A 85 -12.73 -22.51 34.21
C ARG A 85 -13.13 -21.07 33.99
N GLN A 86 -12.32 -20.14 34.47
CA GLN A 86 -12.47 -18.72 34.25
C GLN A 86 -11.35 -18.23 33.30
N GLY A 87 -11.73 -17.51 32.31
CA GLY A 87 -10.81 -16.95 31.33
C GLY A 87 -11.31 -15.62 30.83
N THR A 88 -10.58 -15.05 29.91
CA THR A 88 -10.96 -13.77 29.27
C THR A 88 -10.68 -13.85 27.79
N HIS A 89 -11.55 -13.23 26.99
CA HIS A 89 -11.41 -13.16 25.55
C HIS A 89 -11.47 -11.70 25.05
N ARG A 90 -10.69 -11.39 24.03
CA ARG A 90 -10.77 -10.12 23.28
C ARG A 90 -10.83 -10.44 21.79
N GLN A 91 -11.92 -10.06 21.16
CA GLN A 91 -12.10 -10.24 19.72
C GLN A 91 -11.27 -9.22 18.96
N PHE A 92 -10.56 -9.66 17.92
CA PHE A 92 -9.87 -8.76 16.99
C PHE A 92 -10.89 -8.15 16.04
N PHE A 93 -10.69 -6.90 15.69
CA PHE A 93 -11.50 -6.18 14.70
C PHE A 93 -10.63 -5.33 13.80
N THR A 94 -11.16 -5.04 12.61
CA THR A 94 -10.63 -4.05 11.67
C THR A 94 -11.62 -2.91 11.57
N GLU A 95 -11.20 -1.68 11.83
CA GLU A 95 -12.00 -0.48 11.63
C GLU A 95 -11.73 0.08 10.24
N ILE A 96 -12.79 0.23 9.46
CA ILE A 96 -12.74 0.70 8.07
C ILE A 96 -13.60 1.96 7.89
N GLU A 97 -13.24 2.77 6.91
CA GLU A 97 -14.03 3.90 6.40
C GLU A 97 -14.43 3.61 4.95
N ILE A 98 -15.71 3.72 4.65
CA ILE A 98 -16.23 3.49 3.30
C ILE A 98 -15.89 4.69 2.41
N VAL A 99 -15.06 4.45 1.40
CA VAL A 99 -14.63 5.48 0.45
C VAL A 99 -15.61 5.64 -0.70
N SER A 100 -16.04 4.52 -1.29
CA SER A 100 -16.96 4.53 -2.43
C SER A 100 -17.78 3.24 -2.51
N ILE A 101 -18.95 3.36 -3.09
CA ILE A 101 -19.91 2.28 -3.34
C ILE A 101 -20.25 2.32 -4.83
N GLY A 102 -20.15 1.18 -5.56
CA GLY A 102 -20.50 1.05 -6.97
C GLY A 102 -19.34 0.67 -7.88
N SER A 103 -19.60 0.56 -9.19
CA SER A 103 -18.66 0.02 -10.19
C SER A 103 -17.52 0.94 -10.60
N GLU A 104 -17.55 2.23 -10.26
CA GLU A 104 -16.62 3.23 -10.84
C GLU A 104 -15.24 3.35 -10.18
N SER A 105 -15.00 2.71 -9.02
CA SER A 105 -13.82 3.08 -8.22
C SER A 105 -12.59 2.19 -8.40
N THR A 106 -12.73 0.98 -8.92
CA THR A 106 -11.61 0.05 -9.12
C THR A 106 -10.66 0.49 -10.24
N GLU A 107 -11.18 1.09 -11.32
CA GLU A 107 -10.34 1.53 -12.43
C GLU A 107 -9.50 2.79 -12.10
N LYS A 108 -10.05 3.75 -11.35
CA LYS A 108 -9.34 5.01 -11.03
C LYS A 108 -8.17 4.81 -10.05
N VAL A 109 -8.32 3.89 -9.09
CA VAL A 109 -7.25 3.59 -8.12
C VAL A 109 -6.12 2.77 -8.75
N ALA A 110 -6.45 1.82 -9.63
CA ALA A 110 -5.46 1.04 -10.39
C ALA A 110 -4.68 1.93 -11.37
N LYS A 111 -5.35 2.79 -12.14
CA LYS A 111 -4.70 3.74 -13.06
C LYS A 111 -3.79 4.75 -12.34
N LYS A 112 -4.18 5.24 -11.14
CA LYS A 112 -3.35 6.18 -10.35
C LYS A 112 -2.11 5.52 -9.74
N LYS A 113 -2.18 4.23 -9.35
CA LYS A 113 -1.01 3.46 -8.87
C LYS A 113 -0.02 3.14 -10.01
N VAL A 114 -0.51 2.80 -11.21
CA VAL A 114 0.33 2.51 -12.37
C VAL A 114 1.01 3.79 -12.87
N ALA A 115 0.28 4.91 -12.97
CA ALA A 115 0.86 6.21 -13.36
C ALA A 115 1.94 6.69 -12.38
N LYS A 116 1.74 6.51 -11.06
CA LYS A 116 2.74 6.89 -10.05
C LYS A 116 3.98 6.00 -10.06
N LYS A 117 3.82 4.70 -10.38
CA LYS A 117 4.93 3.74 -10.48
C LYS A 117 5.77 3.95 -11.74
N THR A 118 5.14 4.34 -12.87
CA THR A 118 5.84 4.68 -14.12
C THR A 118 6.56 6.03 -14.05
N ALA A 119 5.98 7.03 -13.37
CA ALA A 119 6.63 8.32 -13.13
C ALA A 119 7.87 8.17 -12.23
N ALA A 120 7.78 7.42 -11.14
CA ALA A 120 8.92 7.14 -10.25
C ALA A 120 10.05 6.38 -10.98
N LYS A 121 9.70 5.41 -11.85
CA LYS A 121 10.69 4.65 -12.65
C LYS A 121 11.38 5.50 -13.72
N LYS A 122 10.68 6.49 -14.32
CA LYS A 122 11.27 7.45 -15.26
C LYS A 122 12.23 8.42 -14.58
N VAL A 123 11.91 8.91 -13.39
CA VAL A 123 12.77 9.81 -12.59
C VAL A 123 14.05 9.09 -12.14
N ALA A 124 13.93 7.85 -11.61
CA ALA A 124 15.08 7.04 -11.21
C ALA A 124 16.03 6.75 -12.39
N LYS A 125 15.49 6.45 -13.60
CA LYS A 125 16.29 6.20 -14.80
C LYS A 125 16.99 7.47 -15.33
N LYS A 126 16.39 8.66 -15.13
CA LYS A 126 16.98 9.95 -15.52
C LYS A 126 18.12 10.36 -14.57
N VAL A 127 17.98 10.08 -13.27
CA VAL A 127 19.02 10.36 -12.27
C VAL A 127 20.22 9.40 -12.43
N ALA A 128 19.97 8.12 -12.72
CA ALA A 128 21.03 7.14 -12.98
C ALA A 128 21.85 7.51 -14.23
N LYS A 129 21.19 7.91 -15.35
CA LYS A 129 21.91 8.40 -16.56
C LYS A 129 22.76 9.66 -16.28
N LYS A 130 22.26 10.60 -15.48
CA LYS A 130 23.00 11.83 -15.14
C LYS A 130 24.23 11.56 -14.25
N LYS A 131 24.17 10.55 -13.35
CA LYS A 131 25.34 10.10 -12.56
C LYS A 131 26.40 9.42 -13.40
N VAL A 132 26.02 8.59 -14.38
CA VAL A 132 26.96 7.90 -15.27
C VAL A 132 27.71 8.92 -16.16
N VAL A 133 27.01 9.88 -16.75
CA VAL A 133 27.63 10.94 -17.60
C VAL A 133 28.61 11.81 -16.78
N LYS A 134 28.27 12.14 -15.52
CA LYS A 134 29.17 12.91 -14.65
C LYS A 134 30.44 12.12 -14.25
N LYS A 135 30.32 10.80 -14.08
CA LYS A 135 31.45 9.91 -13.73
C LYS A 135 32.42 9.69 -14.91
N THR A 136 31.89 9.63 -16.14
CA THR A 136 32.71 9.52 -17.36
C THR A 136 33.43 10.82 -17.71
N ALA A 137 32.78 11.98 -17.49
CA ALA A 137 33.40 13.29 -17.69
C ALA A 137 34.56 13.53 -16.71
N ALA A 138 34.36 13.19 -15.42
CA ALA A 138 35.41 13.29 -14.40
C ALA A 138 36.63 12.36 -14.71
N LYS A 139 36.37 11.14 -15.22
CA LYS A 139 37.45 10.19 -15.60
C LYS A 139 38.22 10.65 -16.83
N LYS A 140 37.58 11.34 -17.80
CA LYS A 140 38.27 11.97 -18.96
C LYS A 140 39.14 13.17 -18.54
N ALA A 141 38.64 14.01 -17.62
CA ALA A 141 39.41 15.14 -17.09
C ALA A 141 40.66 14.70 -16.32
N ALA A 142 40.54 13.70 -15.44
CA ALA A 142 41.67 13.14 -14.69
C ALA A 142 42.74 12.53 -15.62
N LYS A 143 42.33 11.83 -16.69
CA LYS A 143 43.25 11.24 -17.68
C LYS A 143 44.02 12.31 -18.51
N LYS A 144 43.40 13.48 -18.76
CA LYS A 144 44.04 14.59 -19.46
C LYS A 144 45.08 15.30 -18.60
N VAL A 145 44.83 15.46 -17.30
CA VAL A 145 45.73 16.04 -16.34
C VAL A 145 46.98 15.12 -16.09
N ALA A 146 46.74 13.80 -16.01
CA ALA A 146 47.83 12.81 -15.86
C ALA A 146 48.77 12.83 -17.10
N LYS A 147 48.22 12.85 -18.34
CA LYS A 147 49.04 12.94 -19.55
C LYS A 147 49.86 14.24 -19.60
N LYS A 148 49.34 15.38 -19.13
CA LYS A 148 50.05 16.68 -19.13
C LYS A 148 51.17 16.69 -18.09
N LYS A 149 51.01 16.02 -16.95
CA LYS A 149 52.09 15.86 -15.95
C LYS A 149 53.24 14.97 -16.44
N VAL A 150 52.94 13.88 -17.15
CA VAL A 150 53.97 12.97 -17.70
C VAL A 150 54.76 13.69 -18.81
N ALA A 151 54.09 14.42 -19.73
CA ALA A 151 54.76 15.17 -20.78
C ALA A 151 55.70 16.29 -20.23
N LYS A 152 55.30 16.96 -19.12
CA LYS A 152 56.12 18.00 -18.47
C LYS A 152 57.35 17.40 -17.76
N LYS A 153 57.24 16.16 -17.22
CA LYS A 153 58.36 15.46 -16.54
C LYS A 153 59.39 14.93 -17.55
N THR A 154 58.96 14.49 -18.73
CA THR A 154 59.85 14.03 -19.79
C THR A 154 60.60 15.21 -20.48
N ALA A 155 59.91 16.36 -20.65
CA ALA A 155 60.58 17.57 -21.16
C ALA A 155 61.64 18.13 -20.20
N ALA A 156 61.38 18.17 -18.89
CA ALA A 156 62.34 18.58 -17.88
C ALA A 156 63.56 17.67 -17.82
N LYS A 157 63.39 16.33 -17.99
CA LYS A 157 64.49 15.35 -18.00
C LYS A 157 65.36 15.46 -19.26
N LYS A 158 64.81 15.92 -20.39
CA LYS A 158 65.58 16.15 -21.61
C LYS A 158 66.46 17.43 -21.52
N VAL A 159 65.99 18.46 -20.82
CA VAL A 159 66.74 19.71 -20.62
C VAL A 159 67.92 19.50 -19.64
N ALA A 160 67.73 18.71 -18.58
CA ALA A 160 68.77 18.40 -17.62
C ALA A 160 69.94 17.53 -18.20
N LYS A 161 69.70 16.80 -19.31
CA LYS A 161 70.70 15.94 -19.96
C LYS A 161 71.54 16.65 -21.07
N LYS A 162 71.30 17.95 -21.32
CA LYS A 162 71.89 18.73 -22.40
C LYS A 162 72.74 19.91 -21.88
N LYS A 163 73.16 19.94 -20.61
CA LYS A 163 74.20 20.83 -20.11
C LYS A 163 75.54 20.09 -20.01
N PRO A 164 76.59 20.62 -20.62
CA PRO A 164 77.92 20.08 -20.51
C PRO A 164 78.48 20.24 -19.10
#